data_b6bad8c5e77ca0f7638c7c68d2b6ed95
#
_entry.id   b6bad8c5e77ca0f7638c7c68d2b6ed95
#
_cell.length_a   1.000
_cell.length_b   1.000
_cell.length_c   1.000
_cell.angle_alpha   90.00
_cell.angle_beta   90.00
_cell.angle_gamma   90.00
#
_symmetry.space_group_name_H-M   'P 1'
#
loop_
_entity.id
_entity.type
_entity.pdbx_description
1 polymer ?
#
loop_
_entity_poly.entity_id
_entity_poly.type
_entity_poly.pdbx_seq_one_letter_code
_entity_poly.pdbx_strand_id
1 'polypeptide(L)'
;MTASFQHPSVPFLIAALLIPVIRTDKYRWLLPIPALMAVASVLTMPTGTHGVMHYLGQILTTGRVDTLSIVFAHVFAIQSVIGFIYALHLKDRAQHVAANLYVAGGFGCVFAGDYLTLFLFWELMSIASTMLIWLNRAPRSTAAGFRYFLFHTLGGLMLLAGMLIRHQATGSFAFEAIIPASAQWY
;
A
#
# COMPACT_ATOMS: atom_id res chain seq x y z
N MET A 1 -27.24 3.54 -9.65
CA MET A 1 -26.41 2.74 -8.73
C MET A 1 -25.20 3.59 -8.40
N THR A 2 -25.13 4.17 -7.20
CA THR A 2 -23.93 4.88 -6.74
C THR A 2 -22.83 3.86 -6.55
N ALA A 3 -21.80 3.91 -7.38
CA ALA A 3 -20.62 3.07 -7.21
C ALA A 3 -20.04 3.36 -5.81
N SER A 4 -20.09 2.39 -4.91
CA SER A 4 -19.49 2.52 -3.59
C SER A 4 -17.97 2.41 -3.76
N PHE A 5 -17.23 3.35 -3.20
CA PHE A 5 -15.78 3.28 -3.16
C PHE A 5 -15.34 2.02 -2.40
N GLN A 6 -14.68 1.10 -3.10
CA GLN A 6 -14.03 -0.06 -2.50
C GLN A 6 -12.53 0.10 -2.66
N HIS A 7 -11.82 0.26 -1.55
CA HIS A 7 -10.38 0.44 -1.59
C HIS A 7 -9.68 -0.82 -2.10
N PRO A 8 -8.88 -0.76 -3.20
CA PRO A 8 -8.27 -1.95 -3.82
C PRO A 8 -7.29 -2.72 -2.93
N SER A 9 -6.78 -2.13 -1.85
CA SER A 9 -5.94 -2.83 -0.88
C SER A 9 -6.72 -3.83 -0.02
N VAL A 10 -8.03 -3.62 0.18
CA VAL A 10 -8.85 -4.43 1.12
C VAL A 10 -8.87 -5.92 0.76
N PRO A 11 -9.10 -6.33 -0.50
CA PRO A 11 -9.06 -7.74 -0.86
C PRO A 11 -7.72 -8.43 -0.55
N PHE A 12 -6.61 -7.72 -0.71
CA PHE A 12 -5.27 -8.25 -0.40
C PHE A 12 -5.03 -8.36 1.11
N LEU A 13 -5.49 -7.39 1.92
CA LEU A 13 -5.42 -7.47 3.38
C LEU A 13 -6.23 -8.65 3.90
N ILE A 14 -7.45 -8.85 3.38
CA ILE A 14 -8.29 -10.00 3.72
C ILE A 14 -7.60 -11.32 3.33
N ALA A 15 -7.03 -11.40 2.11
CA ALA A 15 -6.32 -12.57 1.66
C ALA A 15 -5.09 -12.86 2.55
N ALA A 16 -4.32 -11.84 2.93
CA ALA A 16 -3.18 -12.00 3.84
C ALA A 16 -3.58 -12.59 5.19
N LEU A 17 -4.76 -12.24 5.72
CA LEU A 17 -5.29 -12.78 6.97
C LEU A 17 -5.86 -14.20 6.80
N LEU A 18 -6.46 -14.52 5.65
CA LEU A 18 -7.11 -15.81 5.43
C LEU A 18 -6.13 -16.93 5.03
N ILE A 19 -5.08 -16.63 4.26
CA ILE A 19 -4.12 -17.63 3.77
C ILE A 19 -3.52 -18.50 4.90
N PRO A 20 -3.12 -17.97 6.08
CA PRO A 20 -2.60 -18.79 7.17
C PRO A 20 -3.64 -19.77 7.75
N VAL A 21 -4.92 -19.41 7.70
CA VAL A 21 -6.02 -20.19 8.29
C VAL A 21 -6.45 -21.35 7.37
N ILE A 22 -6.30 -21.21 6.07
CA ILE A 22 -6.69 -22.23 5.09
C ILE A 22 -5.71 -23.40 5.15
N ARG A 23 -6.16 -24.57 5.60
CA ARG A 23 -5.30 -25.76 5.82
C ARG A 23 -4.96 -26.52 4.56
N THR A 24 -5.71 -26.35 3.46
CA THR A 24 -5.53 -27.11 2.21
C THR A 24 -4.63 -26.34 1.24
N ASP A 25 -3.85 -27.07 0.42
CA ASP A 25 -3.00 -26.45 -0.62
C ASP A 25 -3.82 -25.87 -1.81
N LYS A 26 -5.12 -26.08 -1.80
CA LYS A 26 -6.05 -25.51 -2.79
C LYS A 26 -6.16 -23.99 -2.70
N TYR A 27 -5.72 -23.35 -1.58
CA TYR A 27 -5.70 -21.89 -1.44
C TYR A 27 -4.95 -21.19 -2.57
N ARG A 28 -3.99 -21.86 -3.20
CA ARG A 28 -3.20 -21.26 -4.30
C ARG A 28 -4.07 -20.84 -5.48
N TRP A 29 -5.13 -21.60 -5.78
CA TRP A 29 -6.08 -21.24 -6.83
C TRP A 29 -6.93 -20.00 -6.49
N LEU A 30 -6.95 -19.60 -5.21
CA LEU A 30 -7.64 -18.41 -4.76
C LEU A 30 -6.76 -17.15 -4.82
N LEU A 31 -5.44 -17.29 -5.01
CA LEU A 31 -4.48 -16.18 -5.01
C LEU A 31 -4.77 -15.07 -6.05
N PRO A 32 -5.24 -15.37 -7.28
CA PRO A 32 -5.59 -14.32 -8.24
C PRO A 32 -6.86 -13.55 -7.88
N ILE A 33 -7.72 -14.08 -7.00
CA ILE A 33 -9.02 -13.45 -6.68
C ILE A 33 -8.87 -12.03 -6.14
N PRO A 34 -8.01 -11.74 -5.13
CA PRO A 34 -7.80 -10.38 -4.65
C PRO A 34 -7.37 -9.42 -5.76
N ALA A 35 -6.50 -9.88 -6.67
CA ALA A 35 -6.04 -9.07 -7.79
C ALA A 35 -7.16 -8.79 -8.80
N LEU A 36 -8.00 -9.77 -9.12
CA LEU A 36 -9.17 -9.58 -9.99
C LEU A 36 -10.20 -8.63 -9.34
N MET A 37 -10.41 -8.74 -8.03
CA MET A 37 -11.26 -7.80 -7.28
C MET A 37 -10.69 -6.38 -7.31
N ALA A 38 -9.38 -6.22 -7.20
CA ALA A 38 -8.73 -4.92 -7.33
C ALA A 38 -8.89 -4.32 -8.73
N VAL A 39 -8.76 -5.14 -9.80
CA VAL A 39 -9.06 -4.69 -11.17
C VAL A 39 -10.50 -4.20 -11.27
N ALA A 40 -11.47 -4.97 -10.79
CA ALA A 40 -12.88 -4.58 -10.81
C ALA A 40 -13.13 -3.27 -10.03
N SER A 41 -12.49 -3.12 -8.86
CA SER A 41 -12.57 -1.89 -8.04
C SER A 41 -12.02 -0.68 -8.81
N VAL A 42 -10.84 -0.81 -9.41
CA VAL A 42 -10.19 0.29 -10.15
C VAL A 42 -10.98 0.71 -11.38
N LEU A 43 -11.58 -0.25 -12.11
CA LEU A 43 -12.40 0.04 -13.29
C LEU A 43 -13.71 0.77 -12.96
N THR A 44 -14.24 0.61 -11.76
CA THR A 44 -15.53 1.19 -11.34
C THR A 44 -15.37 2.33 -10.33
N MET A 45 -14.14 2.71 -10.01
CA MET A 45 -13.84 3.67 -8.94
C MET A 45 -14.27 5.09 -9.31
N PRO A 46 -15.09 5.76 -8.49
CA PRO A 46 -15.43 7.16 -8.70
C PRO A 46 -14.26 8.06 -8.29
N THR A 47 -14.01 9.13 -9.06
CA THR A 47 -13.05 10.18 -8.68
C THR A 47 -13.54 10.95 -7.46
N GLY A 48 -12.62 11.43 -6.64
CA GLY A 48 -12.94 12.20 -5.43
C GLY A 48 -12.20 11.73 -4.18
N THR A 49 -12.64 12.22 -3.04
CA THR A 49 -12.06 11.89 -1.74
C THR A 49 -12.97 10.93 -0.98
N HIS A 50 -12.45 9.81 -0.59
CA HIS A 50 -13.16 8.71 0.06
C HIS A 50 -12.40 8.24 1.31
N GLY A 51 -13.09 7.51 2.20
CA GLY A 51 -12.44 6.90 3.36
C GLY A 51 -11.81 7.92 4.31
N VAL A 52 -12.49 9.04 4.53
CA VAL A 52 -12.06 10.05 5.50
C VAL A 52 -12.37 9.57 6.91
N MET A 53 -11.37 9.56 7.78
CA MET A 53 -11.52 9.18 9.18
C MET A 53 -10.79 10.17 10.09
N HIS A 54 -11.33 10.36 11.30
CA HIS A 54 -10.70 11.18 12.33
C HIS A 54 -9.93 10.28 13.30
N TYR A 55 -8.64 10.52 13.43
CA TYR A 55 -7.78 9.76 14.33
C TYR A 55 -6.82 10.72 15.06
N LEU A 56 -6.85 10.68 16.40
CA LEU A 56 -6.03 11.55 17.27
C LEU A 56 -6.10 13.06 16.91
N GLY A 57 -7.31 13.53 16.55
CA GLY A 57 -7.51 14.93 16.17
C GLY A 57 -7.03 15.31 14.76
N GLN A 58 -6.54 14.32 13.98
CA GLN A 58 -6.13 14.50 12.60
C GLN A 58 -7.15 13.88 11.64
N ILE A 59 -7.25 14.46 10.45
CA ILE A 59 -8.07 13.93 9.37
C ILE A 59 -7.17 13.07 8.49
N LEU A 60 -7.46 11.77 8.44
CA LEU A 60 -6.80 10.80 7.57
C LEU A 60 -7.68 10.50 6.37
N THR A 61 -7.09 10.48 5.20
CA THR A 61 -7.78 10.21 3.93
C THR A 61 -7.15 9.01 3.26
N THR A 62 -7.84 7.87 3.30
CA THR A 62 -7.33 6.61 2.73
C THR A 62 -7.65 6.43 1.25
N GLY A 63 -8.51 7.27 0.67
CA GLY A 63 -8.99 7.12 -0.70
C GLY A 63 -9.05 8.44 -1.46
N ARG A 64 -7.92 9.03 -1.83
CA ARG A 64 -7.88 10.14 -2.78
C ARG A 64 -7.76 9.59 -4.20
N VAL A 65 -8.84 9.72 -4.97
CA VAL A 65 -8.93 9.22 -6.34
C VAL A 65 -8.89 10.39 -7.31
N ASP A 66 -7.77 10.56 -7.98
CA ASP A 66 -7.56 11.52 -9.06
C ASP A 66 -7.08 10.81 -10.34
N THR A 67 -6.94 11.56 -11.43
CA THR A 67 -6.53 10.98 -12.72
C THR A 67 -5.19 10.26 -12.66
N LEU A 68 -4.24 10.80 -11.88
CA LEU A 68 -2.92 10.21 -11.74
C LEU A 68 -2.97 8.90 -10.94
N SER A 69 -3.67 8.89 -9.81
CA SER A 69 -3.84 7.69 -8.99
C SER A 69 -4.55 6.57 -9.74
N ILE A 70 -5.54 6.89 -10.59
CA ILE A 70 -6.23 5.92 -11.44
C ILE A 70 -5.26 5.27 -12.44
N VAL A 71 -4.39 6.04 -13.09
CA VAL A 71 -3.40 5.50 -14.05
C VAL A 71 -2.45 4.52 -13.34
N PHE A 72 -1.88 4.91 -12.21
CA PHE A 72 -1.02 4.02 -11.43
C PHE A 72 -1.76 2.80 -10.90
N ALA A 73 -3.01 2.97 -10.46
CA ALA A 73 -3.82 1.87 -9.97
C ALA A 73 -4.10 0.81 -11.06
N HIS A 74 -4.33 1.21 -12.32
CA HIS A 74 -4.46 0.28 -13.44
C HIS A 74 -3.18 -0.52 -13.65
N VAL A 75 -2.02 0.14 -13.66
CA VAL A 75 -0.73 -0.54 -13.79
C VAL A 75 -0.53 -1.55 -12.66
N PHE A 76 -0.78 -1.15 -11.42
CA PHE A 76 -0.63 -2.03 -10.26
C PHE A 76 -1.64 -3.19 -10.27
N ALA A 77 -2.88 -2.95 -10.71
CA ALA A 77 -3.90 -3.98 -10.82
C ALA A 77 -3.51 -5.05 -11.84
N ILE A 78 -3.08 -4.64 -13.03
CA ILE A 78 -2.60 -5.57 -14.08
C ILE A 78 -1.37 -6.34 -13.57
N GLN A 79 -0.38 -5.62 -13.02
CA GLN A 79 0.84 -6.23 -12.49
C GLN A 79 0.55 -7.23 -11.37
N SER A 80 -0.42 -6.95 -10.48
CA SER A 80 -0.79 -7.87 -9.42
C SER A 80 -1.42 -9.15 -9.96
N VAL A 81 -2.30 -9.08 -10.97
CA VAL A 81 -2.87 -10.26 -11.62
C VAL A 81 -1.77 -11.14 -12.20
N ILE A 82 -0.86 -10.55 -12.99
CA ILE A 82 0.27 -11.28 -13.59
C ILE A 82 1.14 -11.90 -12.51
N GLY A 83 1.49 -11.13 -11.47
CA GLY A 83 2.32 -11.57 -10.37
C GLY A 83 1.73 -12.73 -9.58
N PHE A 84 0.43 -12.69 -9.25
CA PHE A 84 -0.22 -13.78 -8.52
C PHE A 84 -0.46 -15.02 -9.38
N ILE A 85 -0.72 -14.87 -10.68
CA ILE A 85 -0.75 -16.02 -11.61
C ILE A 85 0.64 -16.67 -11.67
N TYR A 86 1.69 -15.88 -11.82
CA TYR A 86 3.07 -16.39 -11.79
C TYR A 86 3.40 -17.08 -10.46
N ALA A 87 2.93 -16.56 -9.34
CA ALA A 87 3.18 -17.11 -8.01
C ALA A 87 2.41 -18.43 -7.71
N LEU A 88 1.51 -18.91 -8.58
CA LEU A 88 0.76 -20.14 -8.36
C LEU A 88 1.66 -21.38 -8.17
N HIS A 89 2.86 -21.38 -8.73
CA HIS A 89 3.82 -22.50 -8.57
C HIS A 89 4.45 -22.55 -7.18
N LEU A 90 4.48 -21.44 -6.43
CA LEU A 90 5.04 -21.37 -5.09
C LEU A 90 4.12 -22.06 -4.08
N LYS A 91 4.72 -22.78 -3.12
CA LYS A 91 3.99 -23.50 -2.05
C LYS A 91 4.09 -22.82 -0.69
N ASP A 92 4.98 -21.84 -0.54
CA ASP A 92 5.24 -21.16 0.74
C ASP A 92 4.15 -20.13 1.03
N ARG A 93 3.33 -20.42 2.03
CA ARG A 93 2.22 -19.54 2.47
C ARG A 93 2.71 -18.19 2.96
N ALA A 94 3.85 -18.17 3.66
CA ALA A 94 4.39 -16.93 4.19
C ALA A 94 4.77 -15.95 3.06
N GLN A 95 5.31 -16.47 1.93
CA GLN A 95 5.58 -15.65 0.75
C GLN A 95 4.29 -15.06 0.17
N HIS A 96 3.21 -15.83 0.11
CA HIS A 96 1.92 -15.32 -0.38
C HIS A 96 1.31 -14.28 0.55
N VAL A 97 1.43 -14.45 1.87
CA VAL A 97 1.01 -13.44 2.85
C VAL A 97 1.80 -12.16 2.65
N ALA A 98 3.13 -12.25 2.60
CA ALA A 98 3.98 -11.08 2.42
C ALA A 98 3.73 -10.39 1.07
N ALA A 99 3.50 -11.14 -0.02
CA ALA A 99 3.16 -10.58 -1.32
C ALA A 99 1.81 -9.83 -1.29
N ASN A 100 0.79 -10.39 -0.65
CA ASN A 100 -0.50 -9.71 -0.49
C ASN A 100 -0.36 -8.41 0.32
N LEU A 101 0.38 -8.42 1.43
CA LEU A 101 0.64 -7.21 2.24
C LEU A 101 1.41 -6.16 1.45
N TYR A 102 2.41 -6.58 0.64
CA TYR A 102 3.17 -5.68 -0.21
C TYR A 102 2.27 -4.97 -1.24
N VAL A 103 1.43 -5.73 -1.95
CA VAL A 103 0.50 -5.16 -2.94
C VAL A 103 -0.55 -4.28 -2.27
N ALA A 104 -1.07 -4.69 -1.10
CA ALA A 104 -1.99 -3.85 -0.31
C ALA A 104 -1.35 -2.51 0.06
N GLY A 105 -0.09 -2.51 0.50
CA GLY A 105 0.68 -1.31 0.80
C GLY A 105 0.84 -0.43 -0.43
N GLY A 106 1.16 -1.01 -1.60
CA GLY A 106 1.28 -0.28 -2.86
C GLY A 106 0.00 0.46 -3.26
N PHE A 107 -1.16 -0.22 -3.23
CA PHE A 107 -2.45 0.43 -3.46
C PHE A 107 -2.78 1.49 -2.40
N GLY A 108 -2.43 1.23 -1.15
CA GLY A 108 -2.62 2.20 -0.07
C GLY A 108 -1.81 3.47 -0.30
N CYS A 109 -0.57 3.37 -0.76
CA CYS A 109 0.26 4.53 -1.13
C CYS A 109 -0.32 5.31 -2.32
N VAL A 110 -0.83 4.60 -3.36
CA VAL A 110 -1.41 5.24 -4.56
C VAL A 110 -2.63 6.09 -4.23
N PHE A 111 -3.46 5.63 -3.29
CA PHE A 111 -4.69 6.31 -2.91
C PHE A 111 -4.59 7.11 -1.61
N ALA A 112 -3.42 7.22 -1.01
CA ALA A 112 -3.23 8.05 0.16
C ALA A 112 -3.59 9.51 -0.15
N GLY A 113 -4.38 10.14 0.70
CA GLY A 113 -4.78 11.54 0.56
C GLY A 113 -4.05 12.49 1.50
N ASP A 114 -3.20 11.95 2.38
CA ASP A 114 -2.38 12.69 3.33
C ASP A 114 -1.05 11.97 3.61
N TYR A 115 -0.09 12.71 4.16
CA TYR A 115 1.25 12.19 4.43
C TYR A 115 1.27 11.06 5.46
N LEU A 116 0.39 11.09 6.47
CA LEU A 116 0.37 10.06 7.51
C LEU A 116 -0.17 8.74 6.96
N THR A 117 -1.24 8.80 6.18
CA THR A 117 -1.78 7.63 5.46
C THR A 117 -0.74 7.05 4.52
N LEU A 118 -0.04 7.91 3.75
CA LEU A 118 1.06 7.48 2.87
C LEU A 118 2.15 6.75 3.67
N PHE A 119 2.58 7.31 4.80
CA PHE A 119 3.61 6.73 5.64
C PHE A 119 3.21 5.34 6.17
N LEU A 120 1.98 5.18 6.66
CA LEU A 120 1.51 3.90 7.20
C LEU A 120 1.53 2.79 6.14
N PHE A 121 1.06 3.07 4.93
CA PHE A 121 1.10 2.10 3.84
C PHE A 121 2.52 1.87 3.29
N TRP A 122 3.36 2.90 3.30
CA TRP A 122 4.79 2.77 2.96
C TRP A 122 5.51 1.82 3.93
N GLU A 123 5.30 1.97 5.25
CA GLU A 123 5.89 1.09 6.25
C GLU A 123 5.35 -0.35 6.12
N LEU A 124 4.05 -0.53 5.86
CA LEU A 124 3.49 -1.85 5.57
C LEU A 124 4.21 -2.52 4.38
N MET A 125 4.42 -1.77 3.30
CA MET A 125 5.12 -2.25 2.11
C MET A 125 6.59 -2.56 2.40
N SER A 126 7.27 -1.74 3.20
CA SER A 126 8.65 -1.92 3.63
C SER A 126 8.84 -3.23 4.42
N ILE A 127 7.99 -3.46 5.41
CA ILE A 127 8.00 -4.69 6.22
C ILE A 127 7.72 -5.90 5.32
N ALA A 128 6.68 -5.83 4.50
CA ALA A 128 6.29 -6.94 3.63
C ALA A 128 7.39 -7.30 2.62
N SER A 129 8.05 -6.31 2.00
CA SER A 129 9.16 -6.55 1.07
C SER A 129 10.39 -7.13 1.76
N THR A 130 10.70 -6.70 2.98
CA THR A 130 11.76 -7.30 3.80
C THR A 130 11.48 -8.77 4.09
N MET A 131 10.22 -9.09 4.45
CA MET A 131 9.80 -10.47 4.66
C MET A 131 9.98 -11.32 3.38
N LEU A 132 9.64 -10.80 2.20
CA LEU A 132 9.85 -11.51 0.92
C LEU A 132 11.32 -11.84 0.69
N ILE A 133 12.25 -10.93 1.03
CA ILE A 133 13.69 -11.19 0.92
C ILE A 133 14.12 -12.31 1.87
N TRP A 134 13.69 -12.30 3.13
CA TRP A 134 14.03 -13.33 4.10
C TRP A 134 13.42 -14.70 3.77
N LEU A 135 12.20 -14.72 3.25
CA LEU A 135 11.50 -15.93 2.86
C LEU A 135 12.08 -16.63 1.61
N ASN A 136 12.99 -15.97 0.89
CA ASN A 136 13.78 -16.64 -0.14
C ASN A 136 14.73 -17.73 0.43
N ARG A 137 15.08 -17.64 1.74
CA ARG A 137 15.86 -18.62 2.50
C ARG A 137 17.23 -18.99 1.89
N ALA A 138 17.73 -18.20 0.96
CA ALA A 138 19.09 -18.36 0.46
C ALA A 138 20.12 -17.91 1.54
N PRO A 139 21.33 -18.48 1.56
CA PRO A 139 22.34 -18.15 2.60
C PRO A 139 22.65 -16.66 2.72
N ARG A 140 22.54 -15.92 1.62
CA ARG A 140 22.80 -14.47 1.58
C ARG A 140 21.55 -13.62 1.85
N SER A 141 20.35 -14.22 1.85
CA SER A 141 19.09 -13.48 1.98
C SER A 141 18.92 -12.81 3.35
N THR A 142 19.41 -13.43 4.42
CA THR A 142 19.31 -12.89 5.77
C THR A 142 20.06 -11.56 5.89
N ALA A 143 21.34 -11.53 5.47
CA ALA A 143 22.15 -10.31 5.52
C ALA A 143 21.66 -9.25 4.53
N ALA A 144 21.19 -9.67 3.35
CA ALA A 144 20.62 -8.76 2.36
C ALA A 144 19.31 -8.11 2.86
N GLY A 145 18.40 -8.90 3.41
CA GLY A 145 17.15 -8.43 3.98
C GLY A 145 17.36 -7.50 5.18
N PHE A 146 18.35 -7.78 6.04
CA PHE A 146 18.68 -6.89 7.15
C PHE A 146 19.19 -5.53 6.66
N ARG A 147 20.09 -5.49 5.67
CA ARG A 147 20.55 -4.24 5.06
C ARG A 147 19.40 -3.48 4.39
N TYR A 148 18.56 -4.19 3.64
CA TYR A 148 17.38 -3.62 3.00
C TYR A 148 16.45 -2.98 4.03
N PHE A 149 16.13 -3.70 5.12
CA PHE A 149 15.32 -3.20 6.22
C PHE A 149 15.91 -1.93 6.85
N LEU A 150 17.22 -1.91 7.16
CA LEU A 150 17.87 -0.74 7.74
C LEU A 150 17.77 0.49 6.85
N PHE A 151 18.04 0.36 5.54
CA PHE A 151 17.92 1.48 4.62
C PHE A 151 16.48 1.96 4.44
N HIS A 152 15.53 1.03 4.36
CA HIS A 152 14.11 1.37 4.28
C HIS A 152 13.62 2.09 5.54
N THR A 153 13.98 1.58 6.72
CA THR A 153 13.63 2.19 8.02
C THR A 153 14.25 3.58 8.14
N LEU A 154 15.51 3.76 7.73
CA LEU A 154 16.14 5.08 7.73
C LEU A 154 15.40 6.06 6.81
N GLY A 155 15.03 5.63 5.60
CA GLY A 155 14.23 6.43 4.68
C GLY A 155 12.85 6.78 5.27
N GLY A 156 12.18 5.81 5.89
CA GLY A 156 10.90 6.02 6.58
C GLY A 156 11.01 7.01 7.75
N LEU A 157 12.06 6.92 8.56
CA LEU A 157 12.32 7.88 9.65
C LEU A 157 12.59 9.29 9.11
N MET A 158 13.31 9.44 8.01
CA MET A 158 13.53 10.74 7.36
C MET A 158 12.21 11.32 6.82
N LEU A 159 11.37 10.48 6.19
CA LEU A 159 10.04 10.89 5.74
C LEU A 159 9.18 11.32 6.93
N LEU A 160 9.15 10.54 8.02
CA LEU A 160 8.42 10.87 9.23
C LEU A 160 8.90 12.20 9.84
N ALA A 161 10.22 12.42 9.92
CA ALA A 161 10.78 13.67 10.41
C ALA A 161 10.33 14.86 9.55
N GLY A 162 10.38 14.74 8.22
CA GLY A 162 9.88 15.76 7.30
C GLY A 162 8.39 16.07 7.47
N MET A 163 7.57 15.03 7.66
CA MET A 163 6.14 15.19 7.94
C MET A 163 5.86 15.89 9.26
N LEU A 164 6.60 15.58 10.32
CA LEU A 164 6.45 16.23 11.63
C LEU A 164 6.86 17.70 11.58
N ILE A 165 7.97 18.03 10.89
CA ILE A 165 8.40 19.43 10.69
C ILE A 165 7.31 20.18 9.91
N ARG A 166 6.76 19.60 8.84
CA ARG A 166 5.67 20.19 8.10
C ARG A 166 4.43 20.39 8.96
N HIS A 167 4.04 19.37 9.74
CA HIS A 167 2.90 19.45 10.64
C HIS A 167 3.07 20.56 11.70
N GLN A 168 4.26 20.75 12.25
CA GLN A 168 4.55 21.86 13.17
C GLN A 168 4.36 23.23 12.51
N ALA A 169 4.67 23.34 11.22
CA ALA A 169 4.55 24.59 10.48
C ALA A 169 3.12 24.89 9.99
N THR A 170 2.33 23.84 9.64
CA THR A 170 1.02 23.99 8.99
C THR A 170 -0.16 23.52 9.84
N GLY A 171 0.07 22.73 10.89
CA GLY A 171 -0.98 22.07 11.69
C GLY A 171 -1.68 20.92 10.98
N SER A 172 -1.27 20.53 9.76
CA SER A 172 -1.95 19.55 8.90
C SER A 172 -1.01 18.54 8.28
N PHE A 173 -1.50 17.30 8.09
CA PHE A 173 -0.82 16.26 7.27
C PHE A 173 -1.34 16.22 5.82
N ALA A 174 -2.28 17.06 5.43
CA ALA A 174 -2.83 17.05 4.08
C ALA A 174 -1.77 17.38 3.02
N PHE A 175 -1.94 16.81 1.81
CA PHE A 175 -1.14 17.15 0.64
C PHE A 175 -1.52 18.53 0.09
N GLU A 176 -1.03 19.57 0.72
CA GLU A 176 -1.20 20.95 0.29
C GLU A 176 0.11 21.46 -0.33
N ALA A 177 -0.01 22.34 -1.32
CA ALA A 177 1.16 22.99 -1.90
C ALA A 177 1.87 23.83 -0.82
N ILE A 178 3.19 23.68 -0.73
CA ILE A 178 4.01 24.60 0.06
C ILE A 178 4.11 25.89 -0.75
N ILE A 179 3.23 26.84 -0.47
CA ILE A 179 3.34 28.20 -1.05
C ILE A 179 4.33 28.95 -0.15
N PRO A 180 5.51 29.34 -0.65
CA PRO A 180 6.41 30.17 0.13
C PRO A 180 5.68 31.46 0.53
N ALA A 181 5.87 31.93 1.77
CA ALA A 181 5.26 33.18 2.24
C ALA A 181 5.55 34.38 1.32
N SER A 182 6.63 34.34 0.56
CA SER A 182 7.00 35.32 -0.47
C SER A 182 6.14 35.25 -1.75
N ALA A 183 5.38 34.20 -1.99
CA ALA A 183 4.54 34.04 -3.19
C ALA A 183 3.09 34.53 -2.97
N GLN A 184 2.74 35.03 -1.80
CA GLN A 184 1.40 35.58 -1.50
C GLN A 184 1.19 37.03 -2.00
N TRP A 185 2.12 37.57 -2.78
CA TRP A 185 2.09 38.97 -3.23
C TRP A 185 1.77 39.18 -4.73
N TYR A 186 1.19 38.18 -5.42
CA TYR A 186 0.75 38.34 -6.80
C TYR A 186 -0.64 37.80 -6.99
#